data_4fbe4a6ed34d213c0c719e7a867ea8b2
#
_entry.id   4fbe4a6ed34d213c0c719e7a867ea8b2
#
_cell.length_a   1.000
_cell.length_b   1.000
_cell.length_c   1.000
_cell.angle_alpha   90.00
_cell.angle_beta   90.00
_cell.angle_gamma   90.00
#
_symmetry.space_group_name_H-M   'P 1'
#
loop_
_entity.id
_entity.type
_entity.pdbx_description
1 polymer ?
#
loop_
_entity_poly.entity_id
_entity_poly.type
_entity_poly.pdbx_seq_one_letter_code
_entity_poly.pdbx_strand_id
1 'polypeptide(L)'
;QHLSIRRQRQMCIRDRNITSYTDKRQNYMRKSEIIRKTKETEIVCELNLDGTGKNHINTSIGFFDHMLELFSCHSLVDLKLTAKGDTHIDLHHTVEDTGYVIAQAINKALSDKKGINRYGFFYIPMDECLSRCVVDFSGRPELVWKVELGLEKIGEMDTELFYEFFKAFVNEAKCNLHIENFYGENNHHIIESCFKSFAKSIRKAVEIDEIIKGRIPSSKGKL
;
A
#
# COMPACT_ATOMS: atom_id res chain seq x y z
N GLN A 1 -5.89 -39.20 68.16
CA GLN A 1 -7.13 -39.17 67.35
C GLN A 1 -7.55 -37.75 67.15
N HIS A 2 -7.21 -37.19 66.01
CA HIS A 2 -7.75 -35.85 65.56
C HIS A 2 -8.31 -35.96 64.20
N LEU A 3 -9.60 -35.87 64.08
CA LEU A 3 -10.37 -35.72 62.86
C LEU A 3 -10.31 -34.24 62.42
N SER A 4 -9.67 -33.99 61.30
CA SER A 4 -9.63 -32.67 60.67
C SER A 4 -10.77 -32.58 59.65
N ILE A 5 -11.76 -31.75 59.93
CA ILE A 5 -12.88 -31.44 59.05
C ILE A 5 -12.41 -30.40 58.03
N ARG A 6 -12.22 -30.80 56.79
CA ARG A 6 -12.04 -29.86 55.67
C ARG A 6 -13.38 -29.23 55.31
N ARG A 7 -13.55 -27.96 55.63
CA ARG A 7 -14.63 -27.14 55.09
C ARG A 7 -14.36 -26.84 53.60
N GLN A 8 -15.13 -27.47 52.73
CA GLN A 8 -15.23 -27.03 51.34
C GLN A 8 -15.99 -25.70 51.30
N ARG A 9 -15.29 -24.62 50.94
CA ARG A 9 -15.91 -23.37 50.55
C ARG A 9 -16.46 -23.54 49.12
N GLN A 10 -17.75 -23.73 48.94
CA GLN A 10 -18.43 -23.52 47.69
C GLN A 10 -18.40 -22.03 47.38
N MET A 11 -17.61 -21.66 46.37
CA MET A 11 -17.56 -20.35 45.81
C MET A 11 -18.72 -20.26 44.80
N CYS A 12 -19.80 -19.57 45.17
CA CYS A 12 -20.87 -19.24 44.25
C CYS A 12 -20.32 -18.34 43.14
N ILE A 13 -20.14 -18.90 41.98
CA ILE A 13 -19.91 -18.13 40.77
C ILE A 13 -21.27 -17.53 40.41
N ARG A 14 -21.46 -16.26 40.74
CA ARG A 14 -22.55 -15.46 40.20
C ARG A 14 -22.31 -15.36 38.69
N ASP A 15 -23.19 -15.95 37.91
CA ASP A 15 -23.30 -15.72 36.48
C ASP A 15 -23.44 -14.22 36.21
N ARG A 16 -22.31 -13.57 35.96
CA ARG A 16 -22.33 -12.27 35.30
C ARG A 16 -22.72 -12.57 33.86
N ASN A 17 -23.92 -12.14 33.48
CA ASN A 17 -24.29 -11.98 32.10
C ASN A 17 -23.15 -11.27 31.37
N ILE A 18 -22.33 -12.03 30.68
CA ILE A 18 -21.46 -11.49 29.65
C ILE A 18 -22.42 -11.10 28.53
N THR A 19 -22.98 -9.90 28.65
CA THR A 19 -23.54 -9.22 27.47
C THR A 19 -22.42 -9.22 26.45
N SER A 20 -22.60 -10.02 25.42
CA SER A 20 -21.76 -10.01 24.24
C SER A 20 -21.67 -8.56 23.77
N TYR A 21 -20.54 -7.93 24.05
CA TYR A 21 -20.13 -6.75 23.34
C TYR A 21 -19.94 -7.19 21.89
N THR A 22 -21.03 -7.26 21.15
CA THR A 22 -20.97 -7.21 19.71
C THR A 22 -20.35 -5.87 19.39
N ASP A 23 -19.04 -5.91 19.21
CA ASP A 23 -18.25 -4.83 18.67
C ASP A 23 -18.94 -4.40 17.36
N LYS A 24 -19.74 -3.35 17.46
CA LYS A 24 -20.25 -2.63 16.29
C LYS A 24 -19.05 -1.93 15.68
N ARG A 25 -18.09 -2.69 15.17
CA ARG A 25 -17.21 -2.22 14.13
C ARG A 25 -18.14 -1.85 12.98
N GLN A 26 -18.47 -0.59 12.89
CA GLN A 26 -18.88 -0.05 11.60
C GLN A 26 -17.70 -0.36 10.67
N ASN A 27 -17.83 -1.46 9.97
CA ASN A 27 -16.89 -1.92 8.97
C ASN A 27 -16.99 -0.93 7.81
N TYR A 28 -16.37 0.24 7.96
CA TYR A 28 -16.03 1.07 6.81
C TYR A 28 -15.01 0.27 6.03
N MET A 29 -15.51 -0.54 5.10
CA MET A 29 -14.64 -1.25 4.18
C MET A 29 -13.94 -0.19 3.34
N ARG A 30 -12.62 -0.02 3.55
CA ARG A 30 -11.79 0.91 2.79
C ARG A 30 -11.50 0.31 1.41
N LYS A 31 -12.57 0.26 0.59
CA LYS A 31 -12.57 -0.28 -0.77
C LYS A 31 -12.89 0.81 -1.77
N SER A 32 -12.38 0.64 -2.96
CA SER A 32 -12.64 1.54 -4.07
C SER A 32 -12.60 0.80 -5.40
N GLU A 33 -13.28 1.39 -6.36
CA GLU A 33 -13.19 1.02 -7.77
C GLU A 33 -12.94 2.30 -8.56
N ILE A 34 -11.98 2.25 -9.48
CA ILE A 34 -11.64 3.32 -10.42
C ILE A 34 -11.66 2.73 -11.83
N ILE A 35 -12.32 3.44 -12.73
CA ILE A 35 -12.31 3.16 -14.15
C ILE A 35 -11.81 4.43 -14.84
N ARG A 36 -10.69 4.31 -15.55
CA ARG A 36 -10.12 5.38 -16.36
C ARG A 36 -10.12 4.95 -17.81
N LYS A 37 -10.67 5.79 -18.67
CA LYS A 37 -10.68 5.58 -20.11
C LYS A 37 -10.29 6.86 -20.82
N THR A 38 -9.23 6.78 -21.58
CA THR A 38 -8.73 7.85 -22.46
C THR A 38 -8.72 7.36 -23.91
N LYS A 39 -8.05 8.06 -24.79
CA LYS A 39 -7.78 7.57 -26.17
C LYS A 39 -6.58 6.61 -26.19
N GLU A 40 -5.76 6.64 -25.16
CA GLU A 40 -4.48 5.93 -25.06
C GLU A 40 -4.58 4.70 -24.18
N THR A 41 -5.42 4.75 -23.11
CA THR A 41 -5.51 3.69 -22.11
C THR A 41 -6.95 3.40 -21.69
N GLU A 42 -7.21 2.16 -21.30
CA GLU A 42 -8.42 1.73 -20.59
C GLU A 42 -8.01 0.89 -19.38
N ILE A 43 -8.22 1.42 -18.17
CA ILE A 43 -7.75 0.82 -16.93
C ILE A 43 -8.91 0.69 -15.94
N VAL A 44 -9.04 -0.51 -15.36
CA VAL A 44 -9.99 -0.82 -14.29
C VAL A 44 -9.21 -1.31 -13.08
N CYS A 45 -9.46 -0.70 -11.93
CA CYS A 45 -8.81 -1.04 -10.67
C CYS A 45 -9.84 -1.18 -9.55
N GLU A 46 -9.92 -2.36 -8.95
CA GLU A 46 -10.62 -2.62 -7.70
C GLU A 46 -9.58 -2.79 -6.58
N LEU A 47 -9.74 -2.07 -5.48
CA LEU A 47 -8.76 -2.04 -4.40
C LEU A 47 -9.42 -2.15 -3.04
N ASN A 48 -8.79 -2.91 -2.12
CA ASN A 48 -9.19 -3.02 -0.72
C ASN A 48 -7.97 -2.82 0.19
N LEU A 49 -7.92 -1.72 0.94
CA LEU A 49 -6.83 -1.42 1.87
C LEU A 49 -6.76 -2.36 3.07
N ASP A 50 -7.90 -2.97 3.45
CA ASP A 50 -8.01 -3.93 4.55
C ASP A 50 -8.00 -5.38 4.04
N GLY A 51 -7.21 -5.62 3.00
CA GLY A 51 -7.07 -6.90 2.33
C GLY A 51 -6.07 -7.85 2.98
N THR A 52 -5.71 -8.87 2.22
CA THR A 52 -4.75 -9.92 2.57
C THR A 52 -3.62 -10.07 1.54
N GLY A 53 -3.56 -9.16 0.57
CA GLY A 53 -2.58 -9.20 -0.53
C GLY A 53 -3.00 -10.09 -1.69
N LYS A 54 -4.31 -10.36 -1.84
CA LYS A 54 -4.83 -11.08 -3.01
C LYS A 54 -4.77 -10.15 -4.22
N ASN A 55 -4.27 -10.68 -5.33
CA ASN A 55 -4.17 -9.89 -6.54
C ASN A 55 -4.64 -10.64 -7.79
N HIS A 56 -5.01 -9.85 -8.78
CA HIS A 56 -5.23 -10.28 -10.15
C HIS A 56 -4.86 -9.11 -11.06
N ILE A 57 -3.66 -9.16 -11.62
CA ILE A 57 -3.04 -8.04 -12.32
C ILE A 57 -2.74 -8.44 -13.75
N ASN A 58 -3.08 -7.56 -14.69
CA ASN A 58 -2.75 -7.72 -16.09
C ASN A 58 -2.61 -6.34 -16.75
N THR A 59 -1.38 -5.91 -16.96
CA THR A 59 -1.04 -4.70 -17.74
C THR A 59 -0.49 -5.03 -19.11
N SER A 60 -0.32 -6.32 -19.42
CA SER A 60 0.39 -6.82 -20.59
C SER A 60 1.90 -6.52 -20.59
N ILE A 61 2.46 -6.07 -19.46
CA ILE A 61 3.88 -5.76 -19.27
C ILE A 61 4.39 -6.67 -18.14
N GLY A 62 5.02 -7.79 -18.49
CA GLY A 62 5.29 -8.87 -17.53
C GLY A 62 6.10 -8.44 -16.32
N PHE A 63 7.15 -7.61 -16.48
CA PHE A 63 7.94 -7.13 -15.35
C PHE A 63 7.16 -6.16 -14.47
N PHE A 64 6.30 -5.33 -15.05
CA PHE A 64 5.45 -4.40 -14.30
C PHE A 64 4.36 -5.13 -13.54
N ASP A 65 3.72 -6.14 -14.14
CA ASP A 65 2.76 -7.02 -13.44
C ASP A 65 3.41 -7.63 -12.19
N HIS A 66 4.63 -8.17 -12.32
CA HIS A 66 5.39 -8.70 -11.20
C HIS A 66 5.64 -7.65 -10.09
N MET A 67 6.01 -6.42 -10.44
CA MET A 67 6.20 -5.34 -9.45
C MET A 67 4.91 -4.97 -8.71
N LEU A 68 3.78 -4.95 -9.41
CA LEU A 68 2.46 -4.69 -8.81
C LEU A 68 1.96 -5.85 -7.95
N GLU A 69 2.27 -7.10 -8.31
CA GLU A 69 2.02 -8.28 -7.47
C GLU A 69 2.80 -8.20 -6.16
N LEU A 70 4.07 -7.80 -6.20
CA LEU A 70 4.87 -7.55 -5.01
C LEU A 70 4.28 -6.41 -4.15
N PHE A 71 3.83 -5.34 -4.80
CA PHE A 71 3.13 -4.25 -4.09
C PHE A 71 1.91 -4.79 -3.34
N SER A 72 1.02 -5.51 -4.00
CA SER A 72 -0.17 -6.09 -3.37
C SER A 72 0.20 -7.04 -2.22
N CYS A 73 1.09 -7.99 -2.49
CA CYS A 73 1.52 -8.99 -1.52
C CYS A 73 2.10 -8.37 -0.24
N HIS A 74 3.03 -7.42 -0.38
CA HIS A 74 3.76 -6.84 0.75
C HIS A 74 3.00 -5.73 1.47
N SER A 75 2.11 -5.01 0.77
CA SER A 75 1.22 -4.03 1.40
C SER A 75 0.00 -4.66 2.07
N LEU A 76 -0.33 -5.92 1.73
CA LEU A 76 -1.58 -6.62 2.06
C LEU A 76 -2.83 -5.94 1.46
N VAL A 77 -2.67 -5.04 0.51
CA VAL A 77 -3.77 -4.46 -0.27
C VAL A 77 -4.26 -5.52 -1.25
N ASP A 78 -5.57 -5.85 -1.21
CA ASP A 78 -6.11 -6.65 -2.31
C ASP A 78 -6.24 -5.76 -3.55
N LEU A 79 -5.72 -6.21 -4.68
CA LEU A 79 -5.63 -5.44 -5.91
C LEU A 79 -6.06 -6.28 -7.12
N LYS A 80 -7.15 -5.86 -7.76
CA LYS A 80 -7.53 -6.37 -9.07
C LYS A 80 -7.39 -5.25 -10.08
N LEU A 81 -6.51 -5.43 -11.06
CA LEU A 81 -6.14 -4.40 -12.02
C LEU A 81 -6.02 -4.97 -13.42
N THR A 82 -6.68 -4.32 -14.36
CA THR A 82 -6.51 -4.60 -15.77
C THR A 82 -6.22 -3.29 -16.49
N ALA A 83 -5.12 -3.23 -17.22
CA ALA A 83 -4.74 -2.09 -18.03
C ALA A 83 -4.54 -2.51 -19.49
N LYS A 84 -5.17 -1.78 -20.40
CA LYS A 84 -4.96 -1.89 -21.84
C LYS A 84 -4.52 -0.52 -22.34
N GLY A 85 -3.34 -0.42 -22.89
CA GLY A 85 -2.82 0.81 -23.47
C GLY A 85 -2.36 0.61 -24.90
N ASP A 86 -1.92 1.70 -25.50
CA ASP A 86 -1.37 1.79 -26.84
C ASP A 86 0.09 1.32 -26.93
N THR A 87 0.37 0.14 -26.36
CA THR A 87 1.72 -0.43 -26.23
C THR A 87 2.46 -0.64 -27.56
N HIS A 88 1.77 -0.45 -28.68
CA HIS A 88 2.39 -0.40 -30.02
C HIS A 88 3.17 0.91 -30.27
N ILE A 89 2.94 1.95 -29.46
CA ILE A 89 3.72 3.18 -29.44
C ILE A 89 4.92 2.97 -28.51
N ASP A 90 4.64 2.86 -27.22
CA ASP A 90 5.57 2.46 -26.16
C ASP A 90 4.80 2.02 -24.89
N LEU A 91 5.46 1.84 -23.78
CA LEU A 91 4.84 1.41 -22.52
C LEU A 91 4.49 2.58 -21.59
N HIS A 92 4.85 3.82 -21.96
CA HIS A 92 4.77 5.01 -21.10
C HIS A 92 3.36 5.26 -20.59
N HIS A 93 2.39 5.44 -21.49
CA HIS A 93 1.01 5.76 -21.12
C HIS A 93 0.40 4.69 -20.21
N THR A 94 0.68 3.41 -20.48
CA THR A 94 0.16 2.30 -19.67
C THR A 94 0.71 2.34 -18.25
N VAL A 95 2.02 2.58 -18.09
CA VAL A 95 2.69 2.60 -16.79
C VAL A 95 2.29 3.82 -15.98
N GLU A 96 2.32 5.01 -16.59
CA GLU A 96 1.95 6.27 -15.94
C GLU A 96 0.49 6.24 -15.49
N ASP A 97 -0.44 5.93 -16.37
CA ASP A 97 -1.87 5.90 -16.07
C ASP A 97 -2.23 4.82 -15.04
N THR A 98 -1.50 3.72 -14.99
CA THR A 98 -1.63 2.72 -13.92
C THR A 98 -1.25 3.32 -12.56
N GLY A 99 -0.19 4.12 -12.50
CA GLY A 99 0.20 4.87 -11.31
C GLY A 99 -0.89 5.82 -10.84
N TYR A 100 -1.49 6.59 -11.75
CA TYR A 100 -2.64 7.45 -11.49
C TYR A 100 -3.81 6.67 -10.90
N VAL A 101 -4.21 5.57 -11.53
CA VAL A 101 -5.40 4.81 -11.16
C VAL A 101 -5.25 4.15 -9.80
N ILE A 102 -4.10 3.55 -9.50
CA ILE A 102 -3.82 2.95 -8.18
C ILE A 102 -3.85 4.04 -7.09
N ALA A 103 -3.24 5.19 -7.35
CA ALA A 103 -3.21 6.30 -6.40
C ALA A 103 -4.61 6.87 -6.15
N GLN A 104 -5.43 7.05 -7.18
CA GLN A 104 -6.83 7.45 -7.06
C GLN A 104 -7.64 6.44 -6.24
N ALA A 105 -7.41 5.14 -6.48
CA ALA A 105 -8.08 4.08 -5.74
C ALA A 105 -7.72 4.13 -4.25
N ILE A 106 -6.44 4.29 -3.91
CA ILE A 106 -5.98 4.45 -2.52
C ILE A 106 -6.61 5.71 -1.89
N ASN A 107 -6.55 6.84 -2.57
CA ASN A 107 -7.09 8.11 -2.05
C ASN A 107 -8.60 8.03 -1.79
N LYS A 108 -9.35 7.41 -2.72
CA LYS A 108 -10.79 7.18 -2.58
C LYS A 108 -11.11 6.24 -1.40
N ALA A 109 -10.32 5.18 -1.23
CA ALA A 109 -10.50 4.23 -0.13
C ALA A 109 -10.11 4.85 1.23
N LEU A 110 -9.15 5.78 1.28
CA LEU A 110 -8.76 6.51 2.49
C LEU A 110 -9.79 7.57 2.91
N SER A 111 -10.65 8.03 2.00
CA SER A 111 -11.67 9.04 2.27
C SER A 111 -11.08 10.30 2.93
N ASP A 112 -11.50 10.61 4.16
CA ASP A 112 -11.06 11.78 4.92
C ASP A 112 -9.72 11.57 5.68
N LYS A 113 -9.09 10.43 5.51
CA LYS A 113 -7.80 10.06 6.12
C LYS A 113 -7.78 10.09 7.66
N LYS A 114 -8.95 10.00 8.31
CA LYS A 114 -9.03 9.93 9.76
C LYS A 114 -8.48 8.62 10.29
N GLY A 115 -7.74 8.70 11.38
CA GLY A 115 -7.24 7.56 12.13
C GLY A 115 -6.08 6.81 11.48
N ILE A 116 -5.58 7.20 10.31
CA ILE A 116 -4.41 6.55 9.71
C ILE A 116 -3.11 6.98 10.41
N ASN A 117 -2.06 6.17 10.33
CA ASN A 117 -0.72 6.57 10.79
C ASN A 117 -0.17 7.76 10.00
N ARG A 118 -0.59 7.94 8.75
CA ARG A 118 -0.14 8.97 7.81
C ARG A 118 1.28 8.77 7.29
N TYR A 119 2.22 8.43 8.17
CA TYR A 119 3.62 8.18 7.84
C TYR A 119 3.93 6.70 7.79
N GLY A 120 4.73 6.29 6.82
CA GLY A 120 5.28 4.95 6.74
C GLY A 120 6.69 4.99 6.19
N PHE A 121 7.57 4.13 6.70
CA PHE A 121 8.92 3.99 6.17
C PHE A 121 9.45 2.58 6.38
N PHE A 122 10.19 2.07 5.40
CA PHE A 122 10.86 0.79 5.49
C PHE A 122 12.16 0.78 4.71
N TYR A 123 13.14 0.08 5.27
CA TYR A 123 14.34 -0.38 4.59
C TYR A 123 14.13 -1.82 4.20
N ILE A 124 14.33 -2.17 2.94
CA ILE A 124 14.17 -3.53 2.45
C ILE A 124 15.43 -3.96 1.71
N PRO A 125 16.07 -5.07 2.15
CA PRO A 125 17.13 -5.70 1.39
C PRO A 125 16.52 -6.60 0.32
N MET A 126 17.22 -6.76 -0.79
CA MET A 126 16.99 -7.76 -1.81
C MET A 126 18.36 -8.25 -2.27
N ASP A 127 18.77 -9.42 -1.76
CA ASP A 127 20.11 -9.97 -1.93
C ASP A 127 21.21 -8.91 -1.65
N GLU A 128 21.94 -8.46 -2.66
CA GLU A 128 23.01 -7.46 -2.56
C GLU A 128 22.50 -6.00 -2.53
N CYS A 129 21.17 -5.78 -2.71
CA CYS A 129 20.59 -4.45 -2.76
C CYS A 129 19.99 -4.03 -1.43
N LEU A 130 20.03 -2.74 -1.15
CA LEU A 130 19.27 -2.13 -0.06
C LEU A 130 18.57 -0.86 -0.55
N SER A 131 17.26 -0.81 -0.40
CA SER A 131 16.46 0.39 -0.68
C SER A 131 15.63 0.84 0.51
N ARG A 132 15.32 2.14 0.53
CA ARG A 132 14.41 2.75 1.50
C ARG A 132 13.28 3.47 0.80
N CYS A 133 12.09 3.36 1.36
CA CYS A 133 10.95 4.19 1.00
C CYS A 133 10.39 4.89 2.25
N VAL A 134 10.04 6.18 2.12
CA VAL A 134 9.36 6.97 3.15
C VAL A 134 8.16 7.66 2.49
N VAL A 135 6.98 7.56 3.10
CA VAL A 135 5.75 8.19 2.62
C VAL A 135 5.10 9.06 3.70
N ASP A 136 4.58 10.22 3.30
CA ASP A 136 3.69 11.08 4.09
C ASP A 136 2.44 11.42 3.26
N PHE A 137 1.26 10.95 3.67
CA PHE A 137 -0.02 11.36 3.08
C PHE A 137 -0.39 12.79 3.49
N SER A 138 0.46 13.74 3.11
CA SER A 138 0.44 15.14 3.52
C SER A 138 -0.61 16.02 2.82
N GLY A 139 -1.26 15.52 1.78
CA GLY A 139 -2.10 16.32 0.88
C GLY A 139 -1.30 17.13 -0.17
N ARG A 140 0.03 17.04 -0.21
CA ARG A 140 0.92 17.74 -1.13
C ARG A 140 1.78 16.74 -1.91
N PRO A 141 1.75 16.77 -3.25
CA PRO A 141 2.55 15.85 -4.06
C PRO A 141 4.02 16.27 -4.08
N GLU A 142 4.91 15.34 -3.78
CA GLU A 142 6.36 15.50 -3.95
C GLU A 142 7.02 14.13 -4.10
N LEU A 143 7.81 13.95 -5.14
CA LEU A 143 8.62 12.75 -5.35
C LEU A 143 10.10 13.10 -5.22
N VAL A 144 10.78 12.42 -4.30
CA VAL A 144 12.24 12.40 -4.25
C VAL A 144 12.70 11.02 -4.68
N TRP A 145 13.28 10.95 -5.87
CA TRP A 145 13.77 9.72 -6.49
C TRP A 145 15.29 9.74 -6.52
N LYS A 146 15.91 8.82 -5.77
CA LYS A 146 17.35 8.62 -5.69
C LYS A 146 17.67 7.16 -5.98
N VAL A 147 17.33 6.72 -7.18
CA VAL A 147 17.60 5.38 -7.66
C VAL A 147 18.32 5.49 -8.99
N GLU A 148 19.52 4.96 -9.04
CA GLU A 148 20.32 4.89 -10.25
C GLU A 148 20.25 3.47 -10.81
N LEU A 149 19.98 3.36 -12.10
CA LEU A 149 19.87 2.10 -12.82
C LEU A 149 20.90 2.09 -13.94
N GLY A 150 21.73 1.06 -13.96
CA GLY A 150 22.85 0.95 -14.90
C GLY A 150 22.46 0.47 -16.30
N LEU A 151 21.22 0.03 -16.50
CA LEU A 151 20.69 -0.45 -17.78
C LEU A 151 19.50 0.39 -18.20
N GLU A 152 19.31 0.52 -19.51
CA GLU A 152 18.15 1.22 -20.08
C GLU A 152 16.85 0.42 -19.96
N LYS A 153 16.93 -0.92 -19.89
CA LYS A 153 15.76 -1.83 -19.82
C LYS A 153 15.94 -2.95 -18.82
N ILE A 154 14.80 -3.38 -18.27
CA ILE A 154 14.63 -4.65 -17.54
C ILE A 154 13.52 -5.43 -18.25
N GLY A 155 13.91 -6.54 -18.91
CA GLY A 155 13.00 -7.20 -19.84
C GLY A 155 12.66 -6.27 -21.01
N GLU A 156 11.37 -6.06 -21.23
CA GLU A 156 10.87 -5.15 -22.27
C GLU A 156 10.62 -3.72 -21.76
N MET A 157 10.69 -3.50 -20.43
CA MET A 157 10.34 -2.24 -19.79
C MET A 157 11.54 -1.30 -19.69
N ASP A 158 11.40 -0.07 -20.19
CA ASP A 158 12.40 0.97 -20.04
C ASP A 158 12.48 1.41 -18.57
N THR A 159 13.69 1.59 -18.07
CA THR A 159 13.94 1.86 -16.63
C THR A 159 13.46 3.24 -16.18
N GLU A 160 13.37 4.21 -17.08
CA GLU A 160 12.81 5.54 -16.80
C GLU A 160 11.32 5.48 -16.39
N LEU A 161 10.59 4.45 -16.83
CA LEU A 161 9.16 4.30 -16.55
C LEU A 161 8.84 4.05 -15.07
N PHE A 162 9.81 3.59 -14.29
CA PHE A 162 9.61 3.47 -12.84
C PHE A 162 9.48 4.84 -12.17
N TYR A 163 10.27 5.81 -12.62
CA TYR A 163 10.11 7.19 -12.17
C TYR A 163 8.73 7.74 -12.52
N GLU A 164 8.28 7.54 -13.76
CA GLU A 164 6.98 8.03 -14.23
C GLU A 164 5.82 7.39 -13.46
N PHE A 165 5.89 6.09 -13.19
CA PHE A 165 4.91 5.42 -12.33
C PHE A 165 4.80 6.07 -10.94
N PHE A 166 5.92 6.27 -10.24
CA PHE A 166 5.92 6.87 -8.92
C PHE A 166 5.55 8.35 -8.95
N LYS A 167 5.89 9.07 -10.02
CA LYS A 167 5.51 10.47 -10.21
C LYS A 167 4.00 10.62 -10.39
N ALA A 168 3.40 9.80 -11.23
CA ALA A 168 1.95 9.74 -11.41
C ALA A 168 1.24 9.37 -10.11
N PHE A 169 1.75 8.33 -9.41
CA PHE A 169 1.23 7.92 -8.11
C PHE A 169 1.22 9.08 -7.11
N VAL A 170 2.33 9.77 -6.92
CA VAL A 170 2.46 10.88 -5.97
C VAL A 170 1.49 12.02 -6.29
N ASN A 171 1.35 12.35 -7.57
CA ASN A 171 0.47 13.42 -8.01
C ASN A 171 -1.00 13.16 -7.65
N GLU A 172 -1.46 11.92 -7.76
CA GLU A 172 -2.85 11.56 -7.46
C GLU A 172 -3.07 11.19 -5.99
N ALA A 173 -2.13 10.50 -5.35
CA ALA A 173 -2.22 10.18 -3.92
C ALA A 173 -2.10 11.42 -3.03
N LYS A 174 -1.59 12.55 -3.58
CA LYS A 174 -1.31 13.77 -2.83
C LYS A 174 -0.42 13.48 -1.62
N CYS A 175 0.68 12.77 -1.85
CA CYS A 175 1.63 12.41 -0.80
C CYS A 175 3.05 12.88 -1.13
N ASN A 176 3.89 12.97 -0.10
CA ASN A 176 5.32 13.03 -0.31
C ASN A 176 5.85 11.59 -0.32
N LEU A 177 6.68 11.25 -1.28
CA LEU A 177 7.27 9.94 -1.44
C LEU A 177 8.78 10.06 -1.70
N HIS A 178 9.58 9.48 -0.85
CA HIS A 178 11.03 9.45 -0.99
C HIS A 178 11.45 8.00 -1.19
N ILE A 179 12.09 7.71 -2.32
CA ILE A 179 12.65 6.39 -2.64
C ILE A 179 14.13 6.56 -2.90
N GLU A 180 14.95 5.78 -2.20
CA GLU A 180 16.40 5.80 -2.32
C GLU A 180 16.94 4.38 -2.31
N ASN A 181 17.76 4.04 -3.31
CA ASN A 181 18.61 2.87 -3.29
C ASN A 181 19.99 3.26 -2.77
N PHE A 182 20.49 2.56 -1.74
CA PHE A 182 21.78 2.85 -1.11
C PHE A 182 22.92 2.16 -1.84
N TYR A 183 22.66 0.94 -2.30
CA TYR A 183 23.61 0.12 -3.04
C TYR A 183 22.86 -1.07 -3.66
N GLY A 184 23.47 -1.64 -4.69
CA GLY A 184 22.99 -2.79 -5.44
C GLY A 184 23.63 -2.80 -6.84
N GLU A 185 23.72 -3.96 -7.45
CA GLU A 185 24.32 -4.13 -8.79
C GLU A 185 23.29 -4.59 -9.82
N ASN A 186 22.36 -5.46 -9.41
CA ASN A 186 21.35 -6.00 -10.30
C ASN A 186 20.12 -5.06 -10.34
N ASN A 187 19.82 -4.49 -11.51
CA ASN A 187 18.69 -3.56 -11.67
C ASN A 187 17.34 -4.15 -11.30
N HIS A 188 17.12 -5.45 -11.54
CA HIS A 188 15.91 -6.15 -11.12
C HIS A 188 15.79 -6.11 -9.58
N HIS A 189 16.87 -6.49 -8.87
CA HIS A 189 16.89 -6.47 -7.40
C HIS A 189 16.73 -5.07 -6.84
N ILE A 190 17.32 -4.05 -7.48
CA ILE A 190 17.17 -2.65 -7.10
C ILE A 190 15.69 -2.23 -7.16
N ILE A 191 15.03 -2.44 -8.30
CA ILE A 191 13.63 -2.05 -8.48
C ILE A 191 12.70 -2.89 -7.59
N GLU A 192 12.94 -4.20 -7.47
CA GLU A 192 12.15 -5.05 -6.58
C GLU A 192 12.25 -4.59 -5.12
N SER A 193 13.44 -4.23 -4.63
CA SER A 193 13.62 -3.68 -3.27
C SER A 193 12.90 -2.34 -3.09
N CYS A 194 12.85 -1.49 -4.13
CA CYS A 194 12.09 -0.25 -4.14
C CYS A 194 10.58 -0.51 -4.02
N PHE A 195 10.02 -1.42 -4.82
CA PHE A 195 8.59 -1.76 -4.76
C PHE A 195 8.19 -2.43 -3.44
N LYS A 196 9.02 -3.31 -2.90
CA LYS A 196 8.80 -3.93 -1.58
C LYS A 196 8.84 -2.91 -0.44
N SER A 197 9.82 -1.99 -0.46
CA SER A 197 9.91 -0.92 0.55
C SER A 197 8.73 0.06 0.43
N PHE A 198 8.32 0.40 -0.78
CA PHE A 198 7.13 1.18 -1.07
C PHE A 198 5.86 0.50 -0.52
N ALA A 199 5.64 -0.78 -0.85
CA ALA A 199 4.49 -1.55 -0.37
C ALA A 199 4.38 -1.57 1.15
N LYS A 200 5.48 -1.85 1.85
CA LYS A 200 5.53 -1.85 3.31
C LYS A 200 5.28 -0.46 3.90
N SER A 201 5.80 0.59 3.27
CA SER A 201 5.62 1.97 3.70
C SER A 201 4.17 2.42 3.53
N ILE A 202 3.53 2.08 2.41
CA ILE A 202 2.10 2.30 2.20
C ILE A 202 1.28 1.58 3.26
N ARG A 203 1.53 0.27 3.48
CA ARG A 203 0.84 -0.50 4.52
C ARG A 203 0.89 0.21 5.87
N LYS A 204 2.09 0.64 6.30
CA LYS A 204 2.26 1.31 7.59
C LYS A 204 1.54 2.66 7.64
N ALA A 205 1.62 3.44 6.57
CA ALA A 205 1.01 4.76 6.52
C ALA A 205 -0.54 4.72 6.56
N VAL A 206 -1.16 3.72 5.92
CA VAL A 206 -2.62 3.59 5.85
C VAL A 206 -3.22 2.78 7.01
N GLU A 207 -2.39 2.15 7.84
CA GLU A 207 -2.83 1.41 9.02
C GLU A 207 -3.56 2.34 9.99
N ILE A 208 -4.66 1.87 10.58
CA ILE A 208 -5.43 2.62 11.56
C ILE A 208 -4.72 2.55 12.91
N ASP A 209 -4.43 3.72 13.46
CA ASP A 209 -3.94 3.89 14.83
C ASP A 209 -5.15 4.04 15.77
N GLU A 210 -5.36 3.06 16.63
CA GLU A 210 -6.50 3.01 17.55
C GLU A 210 -6.47 4.16 18.58
N ILE A 211 -5.31 4.76 18.86
CA ILE A 211 -5.17 5.89 19.80
C ILE A 211 -5.73 7.18 19.20
N ILE A 212 -5.52 7.38 17.88
CA ILE A 212 -5.95 8.59 17.18
C ILE A 212 -7.20 8.38 16.33
N LYS A 213 -7.86 7.23 16.46
CA LYS A 213 -9.07 6.86 15.71
C LYS A 213 -10.10 7.99 15.68
N GLY A 214 -10.59 8.29 14.48
CA GLY A 214 -11.57 9.36 14.26
C GLY A 214 -10.99 10.79 14.20
N ARG A 215 -9.69 10.98 14.39
CA ARG A 215 -9.01 12.26 14.22
C ARG A 215 -8.17 12.29 12.94
N ILE A 216 -8.07 13.45 12.30
CA ILE A 216 -7.12 13.67 11.21
C ILE A 216 -5.72 13.80 11.82
N PRO A 217 -4.71 13.02 11.35
CA PRO A 217 -3.35 13.06 11.92
C PRO A 217 -2.58 14.30 11.43
N SER A 218 -3.08 15.48 11.76
CA SER A 218 -2.51 16.76 11.35
C SER A 218 -2.77 17.83 12.40
N SER A 219 -1.73 18.58 12.80
CA SER A 219 -1.87 19.74 13.67
C SER A 219 -2.72 20.86 13.04
N LYS A 220 -2.88 20.85 11.71
CA LYS A 220 -3.72 21.80 10.96
C LYS A 220 -5.18 21.36 10.84
N GLY A 221 -5.54 20.15 11.30
CA GLY A 221 -6.89 19.59 11.22
C GLY A 221 -7.33 19.20 9.81
N LYS A 222 -6.43 19.21 8.82
CA LYS A 222 -6.67 18.79 7.42
C LYS A 222 -5.40 18.19 6.79
N LEU A 223 -5.58 17.34 5.77
CA LEU A 223 -4.56 16.75 4.89
C LEU A 223 -4.95 16.99 3.44
#